data_78422ad6112fc08a2d58a92b572e0b37
#
_entry.id   78422ad6112fc08a2d58a92b572e0b37
#
_cell.length_a   1.000
_cell.length_b   1.000
_cell.length_c   1.000
_cell.angle_alpha   90.00
_cell.angle_beta   90.00
_cell.angle_gamma   90.00
#
_symmetry.space_group_name_H-M   'P 1'
#
loop_
_entity.id
_entity.type
_entity.pdbx_description
1 polymer ?
#
loop_
_entity_poly.entity_id
_entity_poly.type
_entity_poly.pdbx_seq_one_letter_code
_entity_poly.pdbx_strand_id
1 'polypeptide(L)'
;HPDHRAAGQAVIDAVFPASGNPGYHLSDETGVIPAHQVEEVWLSLTHQPNCSFNLSNYLDNKIEAILCHRSQISLTIDEMKERFASRLEADPVLGELAFFEKFRRIRLIVH
;
A
#
# COMPACT_ATOMS: atom_id res chain seq x y z
N HIS A 1 -4.18 5.20 13.00
CA HIS A 1 -5.33 4.51 13.61
C HIS A 1 -4.94 3.12 14.10
N PRO A 2 -5.45 2.64 15.26
CA PRO A 2 -5.10 1.33 15.80
C PRO A 2 -5.32 0.18 14.82
N ASP A 3 -6.41 0.21 14.06
CA ASP A 3 -6.76 -0.83 13.09
C ASP A 3 -5.75 -0.90 11.94
N HIS A 4 -5.22 0.24 11.49
CA HIS A 4 -4.18 0.28 10.46
C HIS A 4 -2.88 -0.38 10.95
N ARG A 5 -2.51 -0.17 12.22
CA ARG A 5 -1.35 -0.83 12.82
C ARG A 5 -1.58 -2.32 12.99
N ALA A 6 -2.75 -2.70 13.46
CA ALA A 6 -3.10 -4.11 13.63
C ALA A 6 -3.10 -4.84 12.28
N ALA A 7 -3.69 -4.25 11.24
CA ALA A 7 -3.66 -4.80 9.89
C ALA A 7 -2.24 -4.91 9.33
N GLY A 8 -1.42 -3.87 9.49
CA GLY A 8 -0.02 -3.87 9.06
C GLY A 8 0.80 -4.95 9.76
N GLN A 9 0.65 -5.10 11.09
CA GLN A 9 1.33 -6.15 11.84
C GLN A 9 0.89 -7.54 11.40
N ALA A 10 -0.42 -7.75 11.24
CA ALA A 10 -0.95 -9.03 10.79
C ALA A 10 -0.42 -9.42 9.39
N VAL A 11 -0.31 -8.46 8.48
CA VAL A 11 0.27 -8.71 7.15
C VAL A 11 1.74 -9.10 7.26
N ILE A 12 2.53 -8.40 8.08
CA ILE A 12 3.95 -8.73 8.27
C ILE A 12 4.11 -10.15 8.85
N ASP A 13 3.32 -10.50 9.86
CA ASP A 13 3.36 -11.83 10.48
C ASP A 13 2.90 -12.92 9.50
N ALA A 14 1.91 -12.63 8.66
CA ALA A 14 1.46 -13.53 7.61
C ALA A 14 2.52 -13.72 6.52
N VAL A 15 3.22 -12.67 6.13
CA VAL A 15 4.30 -12.72 5.13
C VAL A 15 5.50 -13.50 5.67
N PHE A 16 5.89 -13.24 6.93
CA PHE A 16 6.98 -13.96 7.58
C PHE A 16 6.71 -14.08 9.10
N PRO A 17 6.73 -15.30 9.66
CA PRO A 17 7.16 -16.55 9.01
C PRO A 17 6.01 -17.38 8.39
N ALA A 18 4.74 -16.92 8.48
CA ALA A 18 3.61 -17.83 8.27
C ALA A 18 3.54 -18.36 6.82
N SER A 19 3.55 -17.50 5.80
CA SER A 19 3.32 -17.93 4.41
C SER A 19 4.38 -18.93 3.89
N GLY A 20 5.62 -18.75 4.31
CA GLY A 20 6.75 -19.58 3.89
C GLY A 20 6.97 -20.85 4.71
N ASN A 21 6.24 -21.03 5.80
CA ASN A 21 6.45 -22.15 6.72
C ASN A 21 5.25 -23.11 6.71
N PRO A 22 5.41 -24.35 6.19
CA PRO A 22 4.34 -25.32 6.12
C PRO A 22 3.67 -25.62 7.48
N GLY A 23 4.39 -25.41 8.58
CA GLY A 23 3.84 -25.64 9.93
C GLY A 23 2.73 -24.67 10.35
N TYR A 24 2.56 -23.55 9.63
CA TYR A 24 1.45 -22.61 9.85
C TYR A 24 0.23 -22.89 8.96
N HIS A 25 0.36 -23.80 7.99
CA HIS A 25 -0.69 -24.06 7.03
C HIS A 25 -1.65 -25.11 7.59
N LEU A 26 -2.93 -24.74 7.62
CA LEU A 26 -3.99 -25.68 7.94
C LEU A 26 -4.32 -26.50 6.69
N SER A 27 -4.55 -27.80 6.87
CA SER A 27 -5.22 -28.61 5.84
C SER A 27 -6.69 -28.21 5.82
N ASP A 28 -7.21 -27.88 4.65
CA ASP A 28 -8.64 -27.76 4.41
C ASP A 28 -9.19 -29.03 3.74
N GLU A 29 -10.47 -29.03 3.38
CA GLU A 29 -11.13 -30.13 2.68
C GLU A 29 -10.52 -30.42 1.29
N THR A 30 -9.75 -29.49 0.74
CA THR A 30 -9.09 -29.61 -0.57
C THR A 30 -7.66 -30.14 -0.48
N GLY A 31 -7.08 -30.23 0.72
CA GLY A 31 -5.74 -30.75 0.97
C GLY A 31 -4.81 -29.75 1.67
N VAL A 32 -3.50 -30.00 1.58
CA VAL A 32 -2.48 -29.14 2.20
C VAL A 32 -2.25 -27.91 1.32
N ILE A 33 -2.45 -26.73 1.90
CA ILE A 33 -2.13 -25.47 1.23
C ILE A 33 -0.59 -25.36 1.12
N PRO A 34 -0.02 -25.21 -0.10
CA PRO A 34 1.41 -25.12 -0.27
C PRO A 34 1.98 -23.84 0.32
N ALA A 35 3.18 -23.91 0.88
CA ALA A 35 3.90 -22.73 1.35
C ALA A 35 4.19 -21.77 0.20
N HIS A 36 4.09 -20.46 0.46
CA HIS A 36 4.36 -19.41 -0.50
C HIS A 36 5.43 -18.45 0.02
N GLN A 37 6.39 -18.13 -0.82
CA GLN A 37 7.43 -17.15 -0.50
C GLN A 37 7.04 -15.78 -1.06
N VAL A 38 6.79 -14.83 -0.18
CA VAL A 38 6.57 -13.44 -0.57
C VAL A 38 7.92 -12.77 -0.81
N GLU A 39 8.09 -12.14 -1.96
CA GLU A 39 9.36 -11.51 -2.35
C GLU A 39 9.50 -10.08 -1.83
N GLU A 40 8.40 -9.35 -1.74
CA GLU A 40 8.42 -7.93 -1.36
C GLU A 40 7.23 -7.55 -0.49
N VAL A 41 7.49 -6.66 0.47
CA VAL A 41 6.47 -5.98 1.27
C VAL A 41 6.60 -4.48 1.05
N TRP A 42 5.48 -3.83 0.83
CA TRP A 42 5.41 -2.39 0.63
C TRP A 42 4.55 -1.76 1.72
N LEU A 43 5.19 -0.92 2.55
CA LEU A 43 4.53 -0.23 3.64
C LEU A 43 4.17 1.19 3.20
N SER A 44 2.89 1.54 3.23
CA SER A 44 2.38 2.89 2.99
C SER A 44 2.43 3.73 4.28
N LEU A 45 2.25 5.04 4.14
CA LEU A 45 2.21 6.00 5.26
C LEU A 45 3.45 5.93 6.16
N THR A 46 4.60 5.64 5.59
CA THR A 46 5.88 5.51 6.29
C THR A 46 6.58 6.86 6.42
N HIS A 47 7.33 7.05 7.53
CA HIS A 47 8.24 8.18 7.72
C HIS A 47 9.61 7.98 7.03
N GLN A 48 9.88 6.78 6.54
CA GLN A 48 11.16 6.43 5.90
C GLN A 48 10.95 5.77 4.53
N PRO A 49 10.36 6.49 3.57
CA PRO A 49 10.16 5.95 2.23
C PRO A 49 11.50 5.73 1.52
N ASN A 50 11.57 4.69 0.71
CA ASN A 50 12.71 4.42 -0.18
C ASN A 50 12.28 4.16 -1.62
N CYS A 51 11.00 4.31 -1.89
CA CYS A 51 10.39 4.11 -3.20
C CYS A 51 9.26 5.12 -3.38
N SER A 52 9.20 5.78 -4.53
CA SER A 52 8.14 6.73 -4.86
C SER A 52 7.70 6.55 -6.31
N PHE A 53 6.42 6.82 -6.56
CA PHE A 53 5.82 6.75 -7.88
C PHE A 53 5.12 8.07 -8.19
N ASN A 54 5.39 8.62 -9.38
CA ASN A 54 4.62 9.73 -9.91
C ASN A 54 3.26 9.20 -10.40
N LEU A 55 2.20 9.59 -9.69
CA LEU A 55 0.83 9.18 -9.97
C LEU A 55 -0.02 10.28 -10.62
N SER A 56 0.59 11.35 -11.16
CA SER A 56 -0.15 12.48 -11.73
C SER A 56 -1.15 12.04 -12.78
N ASN A 57 -0.80 11.09 -13.63
CA ASN A 57 -1.69 10.55 -14.67
C ASN A 57 -2.81 9.65 -14.13
N TYR A 58 -2.74 9.23 -12.88
CA TYR A 58 -3.71 8.32 -12.23
C TYR A 58 -4.42 8.96 -11.04
N LEU A 59 -4.24 10.28 -10.87
CA LEU A 59 -4.80 10.99 -9.72
C LEU A 59 -6.33 10.93 -9.70
N ASP A 60 -6.98 11.08 -10.84
CA ASP A 60 -8.43 10.98 -10.95
C ASP A 60 -8.93 9.58 -10.55
N ASN A 61 -8.29 8.52 -11.03
CA ASN A 61 -8.60 7.15 -10.64
C ASN A 61 -8.45 6.93 -9.12
N LYS A 62 -7.39 7.50 -8.53
CA LYS A 62 -7.16 7.43 -7.08
C LYS A 62 -8.27 8.14 -6.31
N ILE A 63 -8.68 9.33 -6.76
CA ILE A 63 -9.75 10.11 -6.15
C ILE A 63 -11.07 9.33 -6.22
N GLU A 64 -11.43 8.78 -7.38
CA GLU A 64 -12.62 7.95 -7.55
C GLU A 64 -12.62 6.74 -6.61
N ALA A 65 -11.49 6.03 -6.50
CA ALA A 65 -11.36 4.90 -5.60
C ALA A 65 -11.55 5.29 -4.13
N ILE A 66 -10.99 6.43 -3.70
CA ILE A 66 -11.16 6.95 -2.35
C ILE A 66 -12.62 7.29 -2.07
N LEU A 67 -13.31 7.92 -3.02
CA LEU A 67 -14.70 8.33 -2.89
C LEU A 67 -15.68 7.14 -2.87
N CYS A 68 -15.23 5.93 -3.23
CA CYS A 68 -16.02 4.70 -3.01
C CYS A 68 -16.23 4.39 -1.52
N HIS A 69 -15.38 4.89 -0.63
CA HIS A 69 -15.52 4.73 0.82
C HIS A 69 -16.54 5.70 1.42
N ARG A 70 -17.77 5.66 0.93
CA ARG A 70 -18.86 6.62 1.25
C ARG A 70 -19.20 6.73 2.73
N SER A 71 -19.00 5.66 3.50
CA SER A 71 -19.22 5.67 4.94
C SER A 71 -18.15 6.45 5.73
N GLN A 72 -17.00 6.73 5.11
CA GLN A 72 -15.85 7.38 5.74
C GLN A 72 -15.55 8.75 5.15
N ILE A 73 -15.96 8.99 3.90
CA ILE A 73 -15.59 10.17 3.13
C ILE A 73 -16.85 10.81 2.55
N SER A 74 -17.12 12.03 3.01
CA SER A 74 -18.25 12.86 2.56
C SER A 74 -17.83 13.99 1.62
N LEU A 75 -16.59 14.00 1.15
CA LEU A 75 -16.06 15.02 0.25
C LEU A 75 -16.58 14.81 -1.18
N THR A 76 -16.76 15.92 -1.90
CA THR A 76 -16.99 15.93 -3.34
C THR A 76 -15.69 15.67 -4.10
N ILE A 77 -15.80 15.41 -5.40
CA ILE A 77 -14.63 15.25 -6.30
C ILE A 77 -13.77 16.52 -6.28
N ASP A 78 -14.38 17.69 -6.34
CA ASP A 78 -13.66 18.98 -6.40
C ASP A 78 -12.92 19.26 -5.10
N GLU A 79 -13.54 19.06 -3.95
CA GLU A 79 -12.89 19.18 -2.64
C GLU A 79 -11.72 18.20 -2.49
N MET A 80 -11.86 16.99 -3.04
CA MET A 80 -10.78 16.01 -3.03
C MET A 80 -9.64 16.45 -3.94
N LYS A 81 -9.91 16.97 -5.13
CA LYS A 81 -8.91 17.52 -6.04
C LYS A 81 -8.13 18.67 -5.39
N GLU A 82 -8.80 19.61 -4.76
CA GLU A 82 -8.15 20.69 -4.01
C GLU A 82 -7.24 20.17 -2.90
N ARG A 83 -7.70 19.16 -2.17
CA ARG A 83 -6.91 18.51 -1.13
C ARG A 83 -5.64 17.84 -1.66
N PHE A 84 -5.70 17.23 -2.85
CA PHE A 84 -4.53 16.65 -3.49
C PHE A 84 -3.62 17.71 -4.13
N ALA A 85 -4.17 18.80 -4.64
CA ALA A 85 -3.39 19.91 -5.19
C ALA A 85 -2.42 20.50 -4.15
N SER A 86 -2.81 20.52 -2.87
CA SER A 86 -1.94 20.98 -1.78
C SER A 86 -0.79 20.04 -1.44
N ARG A 87 -0.74 18.84 -2.03
CA ARG A 87 0.27 17.81 -1.80
C ARG A 87 1.18 17.55 -3.00
N LEU A 88 1.09 18.40 -4.01
CA LEU A 88 1.99 18.32 -5.15
C LEU A 88 3.41 18.70 -4.73
N GLU A 89 4.37 17.96 -5.24
CA GLU A 89 5.81 18.18 -5.03
C GLU A 89 6.48 18.40 -6.39
N ALA A 90 7.61 19.10 -6.42
CA ALA A 90 8.41 19.22 -7.64
C ALA A 90 9.00 17.85 -8.02
N ASP A 91 8.77 17.43 -9.26
CA ASP A 91 9.41 16.25 -9.80
C ASP A 91 10.93 16.50 -9.91
N PRO A 92 11.78 15.70 -9.28
CA PRO A 92 13.22 15.93 -9.27
C PRO A 92 13.89 15.80 -10.65
N VAL A 93 13.20 15.17 -11.61
CA VAL A 93 13.71 14.97 -12.98
C VAL A 93 13.14 16.00 -13.94
N LEU A 94 11.82 16.24 -13.88
CA LEU A 94 11.12 17.11 -14.82
C LEU A 94 10.97 18.56 -14.33
N GLY A 95 11.07 18.79 -13.01
CA GLY A 95 10.87 20.09 -12.38
C GLY A 95 9.42 20.57 -12.32
N GLU A 96 8.48 19.79 -12.86
CA GLU A 96 7.06 20.08 -12.82
C GLU A 96 6.44 19.64 -11.50
N LEU A 97 5.31 20.26 -11.11
CA LEU A 97 4.56 19.80 -9.95
C LEU A 97 3.86 18.48 -10.25
N ALA A 98 4.08 17.49 -9.40
CA ALA A 98 3.54 16.14 -9.55
C ALA A 98 3.04 15.58 -8.22
N PHE A 99 2.14 14.63 -8.30
CA PHE A 99 1.67 13.88 -7.14
C PHE A 99 2.46 12.59 -7.00
N PHE A 100 3.15 12.42 -5.86
CA PHE A 100 3.92 11.22 -5.55
C PHE A 100 3.26 10.39 -4.47
N GLU A 101 3.20 9.08 -4.68
CA GLU A 101 2.92 8.11 -3.63
C GLU A 101 4.20 7.43 -3.19
N LYS A 102 4.44 7.41 -1.89
CA LYS A 102 5.71 6.98 -1.30
C LYS A 102 5.51 5.76 -0.42
N PHE A 103 6.42 4.80 -0.55
CA PHE A 103 6.40 3.54 0.19
C PHE A 103 7.77 3.22 0.79
N ARG A 104 7.76 2.43 1.85
CA ARG A 104 8.91 1.68 2.29
C ARG A 104 8.83 0.29 1.66
N ARG A 105 9.65 0.03 0.65
CA ARG A 105 9.78 -1.26 -0.01
C ARG A 105 10.84 -2.07 0.70
N ILE A 106 10.48 -3.27 1.13
CA ILE A 106 11.33 -4.26 1.77
C ILE A 106 11.37 -5.48 0.85
N ARG A 107 12.57 -5.84 0.42
CA ARG A 107 12.80 -7.08 -0.32
C ARG A 107 13.15 -8.18 0.67
N LEU A 108 12.45 -9.28 0.60
CA LEU A 108 12.72 -10.47 1.38
C LEU A 108 13.72 -11.33 0.61
N ILE A 109 14.76 -11.79 1.31
CA ILE A 109 15.71 -12.71 0.72
C ILE A 109 15.06 -14.09 0.70
N VAL A 110 14.72 -14.54 -0.49
CA VAL A 110 14.25 -15.91 -0.71
C VAL A 110 15.49 -16.77 -0.95
N HIS A 111 15.72 -17.71 -0.05
CA HIS A 111 16.80 -18.69 -0.15
C HIS A 111 16.30 -19.98 -0.79
#